data_3225ef4eb1445af53aee50b4b8fea82a
#
_entry.id   3225ef4eb1445af53aee50b4b8fea82a
#
_cell.length_a   1.000
_cell.length_b   1.000
_cell.length_c   1.000
_cell.angle_alpha   90.00
_cell.angle_beta   90.00
_cell.angle_gamma   90.00
#
_symmetry.space_group_name_H-M   'P 1'
#
loop_
_entity.id
_entity.type
_entity.pdbx_description
1 polymer ?
#
loop_
_entity_poly.entity_id
_entity_poly.type
_entity_poly.pdbx_seq_one_letter_code
_entity_poly.pdbx_strand_id
1 'polypeptide(L)'
;MRITHILVLVLLGTALPAPFAAADADGEREVLARISHELEATEPLIAEAESHANPDARIRFQYDWLRQDLERIRLGIQEHIDAPRAEPRSFPPLRGDYRR
;
A
#
# COMPACT_ATOMS: atom_id res chain seq x y z
N MET A 1 38.62 -7.64 -30.91
CA MET A 1 37.86 -7.80 -30.94
C MET A 1 36.85 -7.96 -30.10
N ARG A 2 36.54 -8.45 -29.53
CA ARG A 2 35.70 -8.61 -28.65
C ARG A 2 35.44 -7.53 -27.84
N ILE A 3 36.02 -6.84 -27.46
CA ILE A 3 35.94 -5.78 -26.71
C ILE A 3 34.87 -4.93 -27.03
N THR A 4 34.73 -4.70 -28.12
CA THR A 4 33.75 -3.82 -28.49
C THR A 4 32.45 -4.02 -27.98
N HIS A 5 32.04 -5.12 -27.85
CA HIS A 5 30.76 -5.27 -27.42
C HIS A 5 30.49 -4.67 -26.17
N ILE A 6 31.16 -4.69 -25.30
CA ILE A 6 30.97 -4.11 -24.10
C ILE A 6 30.37 -2.84 -24.10
N LEU A 7 30.79 -1.98 -24.76
CA LEU A 7 30.29 -0.74 -24.73
C LEU A 7 28.90 -0.62 -24.94
N VAL A 8 28.48 -1.16 -25.76
CA VAL A 8 27.17 -1.06 -26.00
C VAL A 8 26.30 -1.07 -24.90
N LEU A 9 26.29 -1.97 -24.12
CA LEU A 9 25.49 -2.00 -23.04
C LEU A 9 25.33 -0.87 -22.28
N VAL A 10 26.21 -0.34 -21.94
CA VAL A 10 26.13 0.77 -21.19
C VAL A 10 25.12 1.69 -21.58
N LEU A 11 25.02 2.05 -22.67
CA LEU A 11 24.09 2.93 -23.02
C LEU A 11 22.77 2.69 -22.66
N LEU A 12 22.31 1.70 -22.82
CA LEU A 12 21.09 1.44 -22.45
C LEU A 12 20.65 1.87 -21.21
N GLY A 13 21.18 1.71 -20.33
CA GLY A 13 20.72 2.04 -19.10
C GLY A 13 20.31 3.34 -18.91
N THR A 14 20.65 4.22 -19.58
CA THR A 14 20.30 5.49 -19.32
C THR A 14 18.99 5.94 -19.63
N ALA A 15 18.38 5.43 -20.28
CA ALA A 15 17.14 5.96 -20.64
C ALA A 15 16.23 6.10 -19.61
N LEU A 16 15.61 6.54 -19.24
CA LEU A 16 14.71 6.60 -18.36
C LEU A 16 13.91 7.58 -18.05
N PRO A 17 13.13 8.02 -18.32
CA PRO A 17 12.34 9.00 -18.19
C PRO A 17 11.39 8.93 -17.23
N ALA A 18 10.87 9.47 -17.00
CA ALA A 18 10.04 9.59 -16.26
C ALA A 18 8.84 9.78 -15.78
N PRO A 19 8.05 9.89 -16.08
CA PRO A 19 6.84 10.10 -15.58
C PRO A 19 6.68 9.17 -14.53
N PHE A 20 7.56 8.98 -13.79
CA PHE A 20 7.47 8.18 -12.78
C PHE A 20 6.55 8.54 -11.73
N ALA A 21 6.35 9.72 -11.41
CA ALA A 21 5.48 10.08 -10.33
C ALA A 21 4.14 9.43 -10.46
N ALA A 22 3.56 9.49 -11.60
CA ALA A 22 2.28 8.87 -11.76
C ALA A 22 2.37 7.38 -11.71
N ALA A 23 3.38 6.82 -12.31
CA ALA A 23 3.50 5.40 -12.29
C ALA A 23 3.73 4.91 -10.88
N ASP A 24 4.49 5.65 -10.10
CA ASP A 24 4.70 5.23 -8.75
C ASP A 24 3.46 5.34 -7.93
N ALA A 25 2.65 6.33 -8.13
CA ALA A 25 1.43 6.47 -7.36
C ALA A 25 0.48 5.33 -7.68
N ASP A 26 0.39 4.94 -8.93
CA ASP A 26 -0.48 3.85 -9.27
C ASP A 26 0.10 2.54 -8.74
N GLY A 27 1.40 2.37 -8.79
CA GLY A 27 2.02 1.19 -8.26
C GLY A 27 1.81 1.10 -6.77
N GLU A 28 1.88 2.23 -6.08
CA GLU A 28 1.67 2.23 -4.67
C GLU A 28 0.26 1.78 -4.35
N ARG A 29 -0.74 2.32 -5.06
CA ARG A 29 -2.11 1.96 -4.79
C ARG A 29 -2.33 0.49 -5.05
N GLU A 30 -1.71 -0.04 -6.07
CA GLU A 30 -1.88 -1.43 -6.38
C GLU A 30 -1.31 -2.31 -5.27
N VAL A 31 -0.16 -1.97 -4.74
CA VAL A 31 0.43 -2.76 -3.69
C VAL A 31 -0.37 -2.60 -2.40
N LEU A 32 -0.88 -1.41 -2.13
CA LEU A 32 -1.69 -1.21 -0.95
C LEU A 32 -2.97 -2.04 -1.04
N ALA A 33 -3.53 -2.15 -2.24
CA ALA A 33 -4.71 -2.98 -2.40
C ALA A 33 -4.39 -4.44 -2.10
N ARG A 34 -3.18 -4.87 -2.47
CA ARG A 34 -2.78 -6.22 -2.16
C ARG A 34 -2.58 -6.41 -0.66
N ILE A 35 -2.02 -5.42 0.02
CA ILE A 35 -1.87 -5.51 1.46
C ILE A 35 -3.24 -5.63 2.10
N SER A 36 -4.20 -4.83 1.64
CA SER A 36 -5.53 -4.89 2.21
C SER A 36 -6.13 -6.27 2.00
N HIS A 37 -5.91 -6.84 0.83
CA HIS A 37 -6.45 -8.16 0.54
C HIS A 37 -5.78 -9.21 1.43
N GLU A 38 -4.48 -9.09 1.67
CA GLU A 38 -3.80 -10.04 2.53
C GLU A 38 -4.27 -9.91 3.96
N LEU A 39 -4.56 -8.71 4.40
CA LEU A 39 -5.06 -8.54 5.74
C LEU A 39 -6.42 -9.21 5.86
N GLU A 40 -7.24 -9.10 4.84
CA GLU A 40 -8.52 -9.74 4.89
C GLU A 40 -8.34 -11.25 4.89
N ALA A 41 -7.35 -11.75 4.19
CA ALA A 41 -7.11 -13.18 4.12
C ALA A 41 -6.61 -13.76 5.44
N THR A 42 -6.27 -12.93 6.40
CA THR A 42 -5.85 -13.47 7.68
C THR A 42 -7.04 -13.86 8.55
N GLU A 43 -8.24 -13.45 8.18
CA GLU A 43 -9.39 -13.75 9.02
C GLU A 43 -9.58 -15.24 9.31
N PRO A 44 -9.44 -16.13 8.35
CA PRO A 44 -9.59 -17.56 8.68
C PRO A 44 -8.52 -18.03 9.66
N LEU A 45 -7.33 -17.45 9.61
CA LEU A 45 -6.30 -17.82 10.55
C LEU A 45 -6.63 -17.31 11.94
N ILE A 46 -7.23 -16.15 12.03
CA ILE A 46 -7.64 -15.62 13.32
C ILE A 46 -8.71 -16.52 13.90
N ALA A 47 -9.65 -16.94 13.07
CA ALA A 47 -10.71 -17.81 13.55
C ALA A 47 -10.12 -19.15 14.00
N GLU A 48 -9.13 -19.62 13.28
CA GLU A 48 -8.52 -20.88 13.66
C GLU A 48 -7.78 -20.73 14.99
N ALA A 49 -7.05 -19.68 15.18
CA ALA A 49 -6.37 -19.46 16.44
C ALA A 49 -7.37 -19.35 17.56
N GLU A 50 -8.46 -18.66 17.32
CA GLU A 50 -9.45 -18.49 18.35
C GLU A 50 -10.06 -19.84 18.71
N SER A 51 -10.21 -20.73 17.75
CA SER A 51 -10.81 -22.01 18.05
C SER A 51 -9.90 -22.87 18.93
N HIS A 52 -8.62 -22.56 18.99
CA HIS A 52 -7.73 -23.30 19.84
C HIS A 52 -7.51 -22.59 21.20
N ALA A 53 -8.15 -21.48 21.39
CA ALA A 53 -7.93 -20.74 22.61
C ALA A 53 -8.55 -21.44 23.80
N ASN A 54 -7.92 -21.31 24.93
CA ASN A 54 -8.44 -21.92 26.15
C ASN A 54 -9.33 -20.87 26.83
N PRO A 55 -10.60 -21.08 26.89
CA PRO A 55 -11.50 -20.09 27.47
C PRO A 55 -11.27 -19.88 28.97
N ASP A 56 -10.59 -20.83 29.62
CA ASP A 56 -10.37 -20.69 31.01
C ASP A 56 -9.02 -20.07 31.34
N ALA A 57 -8.27 -19.68 30.38
CA ALA A 57 -6.96 -19.14 30.64
C ALA A 57 -7.09 -17.80 31.33
N ARG A 58 -6.13 -17.51 32.25
CA ARG A 58 -6.20 -16.28 32.95
C ARG A 58 -5.92 -15.15 32.04
N ILE A 59 -5.02 -15.25 31.11
CA ILE A 59 -4.73 -14.22 30.18
C ILE A 59 -5.18 -14.70 28.83
N ARG A 60 -6.05 -13.98 28.20
CA ARG A 60 -6.57 -14.42 26.93
C ARG A 60 -6.35 -13.37 25.89
N PHE A 61 -6.03 -13.82 24.70
CA PHE A 61 -5.81 -12.90 23.61
C PHE A 61 -7.17 -12.37 23.15
N GLN A 62 -7.24 -11.09 22.85
CA GLN A 62 -8.51 -10.48 22.51
C GLN A 62 -8.68 -10.49 21.01
N TYR A 63 -9.27 -11.56 20.48
CA TYR A 63 -9.41 -11.73 19.04
C TYR A 63 -10.35 -10.69 18.44
N ASP A 64 -11.36 -10.27 19.16
CA ASP A 64 -12.25 -9.28 18.60
C ASP A 64 -11.54 -7.94 18.47
N TRP A 65 -10.65 -7.63 19.39
CA TRP A 65 -9.91 -6.39 19.28
C TRP A 65 -9.00 -6.45 18.07
N LEU A 66 -8.40 -7.60 17.82
CA LEU A 66 -7.55 -7.75 16.68
C LEU A 66 -8.36 -7.57 15.40
N ARG A 67 -9.54 -8.14 15.34
CA ARG A 67 -10.37 -8.01 14.16
C ARG A 67 -10.75 -6.55 13.92
N GLN A 68 -11.08 -5.85 14.98
CA GLN A 68 -11.45 -4.46 14.85
C GLN A 68 -10.28 -3.63 14.39
N ASP A 69 -9.10 -3.90 14.89
CA ASP A 69 -7.94 -3.15 14.49
C ASP A 69 -7.59 -3.41 13.03
N LEU A 70 -7.69 -4.67 12.59
CA LEU A 70 -7.39 -4.98 11.22
C LEU A 70 -8.40 -4.31 10.29
N GLU A 71 -9.65 -4.27 10.69
CA GLU A 71 -10.65 -3.64 9.87
C GLU A 71 -10.38 -2.14 9.78
N ARG A 72 -9.96 -1.54 10.87
CA ARG A 72 -9.65 -0.14 10.86
C ARG A 72 -8.48 0.15 9.96
N ILE A 73 -7.48 -0.73 9.97
CA ILE A 73 -6.34 -0.56 9.11
C ILE A 73 -6.77 -0.70 7.65
N ARG A 74 -7.61 -1.68 7.36
CA ARG A 74 -8.06 -1.85 5.99
C ARG A 74 -8.86 -0.67 5.50
N LEU A 75 -9.68 -0.10 6.36
CA LEU A 75 -10.44 1.06 5.97
C LEU A 75 -9.53 2.25 5.70
N GLY A 76 -8.49 2.40 6.50
CA GLY A 76 -7.54 3.48 6.25
C GLY A 76 -6.83 3.31 4.92
N ILE A 77 -6.46 2.08 4.58
CA ILE A 77 -5.82 1.83 3.32
C ILE A 77 -6.80 2.14 2.19
N GLN A 78 -8.04 1.71 2.34
CA GLN A 78 -9.02 1.93 1.30
C GLN A 78 -9.30 3.42 1.09
N GLU A 79 -9.33 4.17 2.17
CA GLU A 79 -9.53 5.58 2.05
C GLU A 79 -8.39 6.23 1.28
N HIS A 80 -7.18 5.78 1.51
CA HIS A 80 -6.06 6.35 0.78
C HIS A 80 -6.16 5.97 -0.70
N ILE A 81 -6.53 4.74 -1.00
CA ILE A 81 -6.65 4.31 -2.36
C ILE A 81 -7.71 5.11 -3.09
N ASP A 82 -8.81 5.37 -2.42
CA ASP A 82 -9.91 6.05 -3.04
C ASP A 82 -9.80 7.57 -3.01
N ALA A 83 -8.83 8.08 -2.32
CA ALA A 83 -8.74 9.53 -2.21
C ALA A 83 -8.41 10.15 -3.56
N PRO A 84 -8.88 11.29 -3.77
CA PRO A 84 -8.61 11.90 -5.03
C PRO A 84 -7.13 12.16 -5.16
N ARG A 85 -6.62 12.08 -6.34
CA ARG A 85 -5.29 12.21 -6.51
C ARG A 85 -5.04 13.57 -6.28
N ALA A 86 -4.22 13.85 -5.61
CA ALA A 86 -3.88 15.12 -5.35
C ALA A 86 -3.41 15.82 -6.48
N GLU A 87 -3.44 15.46 -7.43
CA GLU A 87 -2.92 16.05 -8.42
C GLU A 87 -3.55 17.16 -8.54
N PRO A 88 -3.15 17.88 -8.76
CA PRO A 88 -3.54 19.08 -8.89
C PRO A 88 -4.60 19.31 -9.64
N ARG A 89 -4.96 19.17 -9.99
CA ARG A 89 -5.88 19.36 -10.65
C ARG A 89 -6.46 20.25 -10.25
N SER A 90 -6.45 20.73 -10.02
CA SER A 90 -7.04 21.48 -9.66
C SER A 90 -7.32 22.29 -8.98
N PHE A 91 -7.41 22.63 -8.84
CA PHE A 91 -7.71 23.34 -8.07
C PHE A 91 -7.45 24.37 -8.00
N PRO A 92 -7.63 24.76 -7.93
CA PRO A 92 -7.53 25.78 -7.83
C PRO A 92 -7.06 26.34 -7.19
N PRO A 93 -6.95 26.74 -7.25
CA PRO A 93 -6.48 27.37 -6.81
C PRO A 93 -6.47 27.84 -5.91
N LEU A 94 -6.57 28.00 -5.67
CA LEU A 94 -6.51 28.36 -4.93
C LEU A 94 -6.34 29.23 -4.46
N ARG A 95 -6.62 29.57 -4.14
CA ARG A 95 -6.60 30.33 -3.59
C ARG A 95 -5.66 30.57 -3.03
N GLY A 96 -5.20 30.48 -3.02
CA GLY A 96 -4.44 30.77 -2.57
C GLY A 96 -3.66 30.67 -1.79
N ASP A 97 -3.70 30.83 -1.33
CA ASP A 97 -3.04 30.86 -0.57
C ASP A 97 -3.14 30.43 0.65
N TYR A 98 -3.59 30.02 0.91
CA TYR A 98 -3.78 29.63 2.06
C TYR A 98 -2.80 28.86 2.50
N ARG A 99 -2.22 28.55 1.92
CA ARG A 99 -1.32 27.90 2.21
C ARG A 99 -0.49 28.54 2.81
N ARG A 100 -0.46 29.09 3.27
CA ARG A 100 0.30 29.81 3.68
C ARG A 100 0.35 29.72 4.69
#